data_12d8b6e9efa3f17497c5543d3427039b
#
_entry.id   12d8b6e9efa3f17497c5543d3427039b
#
_cell.length_a   1.000
_cell.length_b   1.000
_cell.length_c   1.000
_cell.angle_alpha   90.00
_cell.angle_beta   90.00
_cell.angle_gamma   90.00
#
_symmetry.space_group_name_H-M   'P 1'
#
loop_
_entity.id
_entity.type
_entity.pdbx_description
1 polymer ?
#
loop_
_entity_poly.entity_id
_entity_poly.type
_entity_poly.pdbx_seq_one_letter_code
_entity_poly.pdbx_strand_id
1 'polypeptide(L)'
;IIPGASNWPKFEKNLSNQYECRLVQIKIAESRSIFFKDMQNSVIPIMVSHGEGRVGVNVNENVIGNYVDSSHNIAEKYPLNPNGSKNGIAGVCNEDGRITIMMPHPERTFMTKQFSWAPNDWDEHSPWFKMFDNAYKFSKN
;
A
#
# COMPACT_ATOMS: atom_id res chain seq x y z
N ILE A 1 0.47 -22.80 -1.75
CA ILE A 1 0.04 -22.30 -0.42
C ILE A 1 1.16 -21.43 0.11
N ILE A 2 0.85 -20.19 0.49
CA ILE A 2 1.82 -19.25 1.07
C ILE A 2 1.87 -19.50 2.58
N PRO A 3 3.02 -19.86 3.16
CA PRO A 3 3.14 -20.05 4.61
C PRO A 3 2.78 -18.76 5.38
N GLY A 4 1.99 -18.90 6.46
CA GLY A 4 1.58 -17.77 7.30
C GLY A 4 0.57 -16.82 6.66
N ALA A 5 -0.15 -17.26 5.61
CA ALA A 5 -1.16 -16.47 4.91
C ALA A 5 -2.57 -17.07 4.99
N SER A 6 -2.82 -17.96 5.93
CA SER A 6 -4.11 -18.64 6.07
C SER A 6 -5.27 -17.68 6.32
N ASN A 7 -4.99 -16.55 6.96
CA ASN A 7 -5.96 -15.53 7.34
C ASN A 7 -5.99 -14.32 6.39
N TRP A 8 -5.35 -14.43 5.22
CA TRP A 8 -5.34 -13.33 4.27
C TRP A 8 -6.74 -13.07 3.71
N PRO A 9 -7.13 -11.79 3.57
CA PRO A 9 -8.39 -11.44 2.96
C PRO A 9 -8.39 -11.79 1.47
N LYS A 10 -9.57 -12.08 0.94
CA LYS A 10 -9.78 -12.06 -0.51
C LYS A 10 -9.88 -10.61 -0.96
N PHE A 11 -9.31 -10.31 -2.14
CA PHE A 11 -9.58 -9.07 -2.83
C PHE A 11 -10.83 -9.22 -3.69
N GLU A 12 -11.77 -8.32 -3.47
CA GLU A 12 -13.09 -8.33 -4.08
C GLU A 12 -13.24 -7.15 -5.04
N LYS A 13 -14.33 -7.14 -5.81
CA LYS A 13 -14.69 -6.00 -6.67
C LYS A 13 -14.78 -4.71 -5.87
N ASN A 14 -14.34 -3.60 -6.49
CA ASN A 14 -14.50 -2.28 -5.94
C ASN A 14 -15.98 -1.98 -5.67
N LEU A 15 -16.28 -1.27 -4.59
CA LEU A 15 -17.68 -0.86 -4.29
C LEU A 15 -18.27 0.03 -5.37
N SER A 16 -17.44 0.78 -6.10
CA SER A 16 -17.86 1.60 -7.25
C SER A 16 -18.33 0.78 -8.44
N ASN A 17 -18.07 -0.52 -8.48
CA ASN A 17 -18.22 -1.40 -9.65
C ASN A 17 -17.48 -0.91 -10.90
N GLN A 18 -16.46 -0.06 -10.72
CA GLN A 18 -15.66 0.54 -11.78
C GLN A 18 -14.19 0.20 -11.59
N TYR A 19 -13.45 0.33 -12.69
CA TYR A 19 -12.00 0.34 -12.67
C TYR A 19 -11.52 1.68 -12.12
N GLU A 20 -10.79 1.65 -11.02
CA GLU A 20 -10.24 2.84 -10.38
C GLU A 20 -8.79 3.03 -10.77
N CYS A 21 -8.49 4.18 -11.38
CA CYS A 21 -7.14 4.57 -11.78
C CYS A 21 -6.87 6.00 -11.31
N ARG A 22 -6.15 6.12 -10.20
CA ARG A 22 -5.87 7.42 -9.58
C ARG A 22 -4.71 7.38 -8.59
N LEU A 23 -4.21 8.57 -8.26
CA LEU A 23 -3.29 8.76 -7.16
C LEU A 23 -4.10 8.89 -5.85
N VAL A 24 -3.71 8.12 -4.83
CA VAL A 24 -4.25 8.18 -3.47
C VAL A 24 -3.10 8.25 -2.48
N GLN A 25 -3.39 8.52 -1.21
CA GLN A 25 -2.38 8.48 -0.15
C GLN A 25 -2.55 7.22 0.69
N ILE A 26 -1.43 6.61 1.07
CA ILE A 26 -1.42 5.59 2.11
C ILE A 26 -0.47 5.98 3.23
N LYS A 27 -0.85 5.65 4.45
CA LYS A 27 0.00 5.70 5.63
C LYS A 27 0.53 4.29 5.88
N ILE A 28 1.86 4.18 5.93
CA ILE A 28 2.51 2.89 6.19
C ILE A 28 2.33 2.53 7.66
N ALA A 29 1.77 1.34 7.91
CA ALA A 29 1.58 0.82 9.24
C ALA A 29 2.87 0.18 9.78
N GLU A 30 2.95 0.03 11.10
CA GLU A 30 3.92 -0.84 11.71
C GLU A 30 3.58 -2.30 11.35
N SER A 31 4.50 -2.99 10.70
CA SER A 31 4.30 -4.36 10.25
C SER A 31 5.62 -5.14 10.24
N ARG A 32 5.51 -6.46 10.10
CA ARG A 32 6.68 -7.34 9.97
C ARG A 32 7.28 -7.37 8.56
N SER A 33 6.63 -6.71 7.59
CA SER A 33 7.07 -6.76 6.19
C SER A 33 8.48 -6.22 6.03
N ILE A 34 9.36 -7.04 5.47
CA ILE A 34 10.74 -6.67 5.14
C ILE A 34 10.79 -5.50 4.16
N PHE A 35 9.76 -5.36 3.31
CA PHE A 35 9.66 -4.29 2.30
C PHE A 35 9.47 -2.91 2.92
N PHE A 36 8.78 -2.83 4.06
CA PHE A 36 8.40 -1.56 4.71
C PHE A 36 9.27 -1.20 5.93
N LYS A 37 10.41 -1.88 6.08
CA LYS A 37 11.37 -1.57 7.14
C LYS A 37 11.80 -0.09 7.08
N ASP A 38 11.72 0.59 8.22
CA ASP A 38 12.07 2.01 8.39
C ASP A 38 11.20 2.96 7.53
N MET A 39 9.95 2.56 7.22
CA MET A 39 8.96 3.39 6.51
C MET A 39 7.70 3.67 7.34
N GLN A 40 7.63 3.19 8.57
CA GLN A 40 6.46 3.32 9.44
C GLN A 40 6.06 4.79 9.62
N ASN A 41 4.75 5.02 9.66
CA ASN A 41 4.11 6.34 9.77
C ASN A 41 4.32 7.28 8.58
N SER A 42 5.11 6.91 7.58
CA SER A 42 5.21 7.71 6.35
C SER A 42 3.86 7.75 5.64
N VAL A 43 3.47 8.94 5.18
CA VAL A 43 2.30 9.13 4.31
C VAL A 43 2.81 9.43 2.90
N ILE A 44 2.51 8.54 1.96
CA ILE A 44 3.11 8.58 0.64
C ILE A 44 2.01 8.43 -0.41
N PRO A 45 1.97 9.29 -1.46
CA PRO A 45 1.07 9.12 -2.57
C PRO A 45 1.44 7.88 -3.39
N ILE A 46 0.42 7.14 -3.85
CA ILE A 46 0.62 5.91 -4.63
C ILE A 46 -0.47 5.77 -5.70
N MET A 47 -0.11 5.16 -6.81
CA MET A 47 -1.04 4.84 -7.88
C MET A 47 -1.88 3.62 -7.52
N VAL A 48 -3.20 3.73 -7.71
CA VAL A 48 -4.10 2.57 -7.80
C VAL A 48 -4.56 2.40 -9.24
N SER A 49 -4.77 1.14 -9.66
CA SER A 49 -5.15 0.80 -11.05
C SER A 49 -5.80 -0.58 -11.04
N HIS A 50 -7.04 -0.69 -10.56
CA HIS A 50 -7.70 -1.98 -10.39
C HIS A 50 -9.24 -1.89 -10.36
N GLY A 51 -9.91 -2.95 -10.84
CA GLY A 51 -11.35 -3.17 -10.70
C GLY A 51 -11.70 -4.05 -9.49
N GLU A 52 -10.73 -4.82 -9.01
CA GLU A 52 -10.83 -5.70 -7.86
C GLU A 52 -9.65 -5.45 -6.94
N GLY A 53 -9.90 -4.90 -5.77
CA GLY A 53 -8.83 -4.53 -4.83
C GLY A 53 -9.36 -4.30 -3.41
N ARG A 54 -10.65 -4.57 -3.20
CA ARG A 54 -11.33 -4.31 -1.95
C ARG A 54 -11.09 -5.42 -0.93
N VAL A 55 -10.64 -5.06 0.25
CA VAL A 55 -10.65 -5.92 1.43
C VAL A 55 -12.01 -5.79 2.12
N GLY A 56 -12.87 -6.78 1.94
CA GLY A 56 -14.26 -6.76 2.43
C GLY A 56 -14.44 -7.13 3.90
N VAL A 57 -13.38 -7.62 4.56
CA VAL A 57 -13.40 -8.10 5.96
C VAL A 57 -12.47 -7.26 6.83
N ASN A 58 -12.68 -7.33 8.15
CA ASN A 58 -11.72 -6.74 9.09
C ASN A 58 -10.46 -7.61 9.14
N VAL A 59 -9.30 -6.96 9.06
CA VAL A 59 -7.99 -7.57 9.26
C VAL A 59 -7.31 -6.77 10.35
N ASN A 60 -6.91 -7.41 11.43
CA ASN A 60 -6.37 -6.75 12.61
C ASN A 60 -4.84 -6.92 12.74
N GLU A 61 -4.25 -7.81 11.94
CA GLU A 61 -2.84 -8.14 12.04
C GLU A 61 -2.17 -8.09 10.67
N ASN A 62 -0.88 -7.79 10.69
CA ASN A 62 -0.03 -7.80 9.50
C ASN A 62 -0.47 -6.86 8.36
N VAL A 63 -1.26 -5.83 8.68
CA VAL A 63 -1.61 -4.75 7.73
C VAL A 63 -0.35 -3.91 7.46
N ILE A 64 -0.05 -3.68 6.18
CA ILE A 64 1.15 -2.91 5.79
C ILE A 64 0.87 -1.42 5.63
N GLY A 65 -0.39 -1.02 5.54
CA GLY A 65 -0.77 0.37 5.40
C GLY A 65 -2.24 0.56 5.08
N ASN A 66 -2.71 1.79 5.26
CA ASN A 66 -4.11 2.17 5.09
C ASN A 66 -4.21 3.39 4.17
N TYR A 67 -5.25 3.43 3.35
CA TYR A 67 -5.65 4.65 2.65
C TYR A 67 -5.99 5.73 3.67
N VAL A 68 -5.53 6.95 3.42
CA VAL A 68 -5.73 8.08 4.34
C VAL A 68 -6.20 9.33 3.60
N ASP A 69 -6.85 10.23 4.36
CA ASP A 69 -7.23 11.56 3.93
C ASP A 69 -6.08 12.57 4.07
N SER A 70 -6.33 13.82 3.71
CA SER A 70 -5.36 14.92 3.82
C SER A 70 -4.94 15.25 5.26
N SER A 71 -5.70 14.83 6.24
CA SER A 71 -5.40 14.95 7.67
C SER A 71 -4.73 13.71 8.25
N HIS A 72 -4.38 12.74 7.38
CA HIS A 72 -3.76 11.46 7.70
C HIS A 72 -4.64 10.52 8.55
N ASN A 73 -5.95 10.75 8.57
CA ASN A 73 -6.91 9.80 9.15
C ASN A 73 -7.25 8.70 8.14
N ILE A 74 -7.63 7.54 8.65
CA ILE A 74 -8.07 6.43 7.80
C ILE A 74 -9.22 6.89 6.91
N ALA A 75 -9.06 6.73 5.59
CA ALA A 75 -10.08 7.04 4.61
C ALA A 75 -11.08 5.88 4.50
N GLU A 76 -12.30 6.10 4.96
CA GLU A 76 -13.37 5.11 4.86
C GLU A 76 -14.24 5.30 3.61
N LYS A 77 -14.20 6.48 3.01
CA LYS A 77 -15.10 6.88 1.93
C LYS A 77 -14.37 7.15 0.61
N TYR A 78 -15.07 6.84 -0.48
CA TYR A 78 -14.71 7.27 -1.82
C TYR A 78 -14.66 8.81 -1.90
N PRO A 79 -13.73 9.42 -2.65
CA PRO A 79 -12.72 8.79 -3.52
C PRO A 79 -11.38 8.46 -2.84
N LEU A 80 -11.18 8.84 -1.58
CA LEU A 80 -9.90 8.69 -0.88
C LEU A 80 -9.63 7.23 -0.50
N ASN A 81 -10.69 6.46 -0.21
CA ASN A 81 -10.66 5.00 -0.22
C ASN A 81 -11.17 4.53 -1.59
N PRO A 82 -10.28 4.17 -2.51
CA PRO A 82 -10.66 4.01 -3.92
C PRO A 82 -11.51 2.78 -4.19
N ASN A 83 -11.39 1.75 -3.38
CA ASN A 83 -12.05 0.46 -3.61
C ASN A 83 -13.09 0.08 -2.54
N GLY A 84 -13.19 0.86 -1.44
CA GLY A 84 -14.10 0.58 -0.35
C GLY A 84 -13.59 -0.48 0.63
N SER A 85 -12.28 -0.68 0.73
CA SER A 85 -11.66 -1.57 1.71
C SER A 85 -12.02 -1.15 3.13
N LYS A 86 -12.40 -2.12 3.96
CA LYS A 86 -12.64 -1.87 5.39
C LYS A 86 -11.38 -1.32 6.05
N ASN A 87 -11.56 -0.32 6.92
CA ASN A 87 -10.46 0.38 7.58
C ASN A 87 -9.40 0.94 6.62
N GLY A 88 -9.76 1.16 5.34
CA GLY A 88 -8.84 1.65 4.34
C GLY A 88 -7.64 0.73 4.04
N ILE A 89 -7.74 -0.57 4.33
CA ILE A 89 -6.62 -1.50 4.19
C ILE A 89 -6.13 -1.53 2.74
N ALA A 90 -4.84 -1.25 2.54
CA ALA A 90 -4.19 -1.21 1.23
C ALA A 90 -3.42 -2.49 0.89
N GLY A 91 -3.05 -3.27 1.90
CA GLY A 91 -2.35 -4.54 1.74
C GLY A 91 -1.97 -5.19 3.07
N VAL A 92 -1.49 -6.42 3.00
CA VAL A 92 -1.10 -7.22 4.15
C VAL A 92 0.20 -7.98 3.87
N CYS A 93 0.89 -8.42 4.91
CA CYS A 93 2.02 -9.33 4.80
C CYS A 93 1.74 -10.66 5.52
N ASN A 94 2.56 -11.67 5.28
CA ASN A 94 2.51 -12.91 6.02
C ASN A 94 3.22 -12.79 7.38
N GLU A 95 3.13 -13.84 8.21
CA GLU A 95 3.64 -13.82 9.58
C GLU A 95 5.15 -13.56 9.69
N ASP A 96 5.94 -14.06 8.75
CA ASP A 96 7.40 -13.87 8.74
C ASP A 96 7.83 -12.60 7.98
N GLY A 97 6.88 -11.85 7.40
CA GLY A 97 7.10 -10.57 6.73
C GLY A 97 7.79 -10.63 5.36
N ARG A 98 8.11 -11.83 4.85
CA ARG A 98 8.82 -11.98 3.57
C ARG A 98 7.92 -11.94 2.35
N ILE A 99 6.62 -12.06 2.53
CA ILE A 99 5.64 -11.99 1.46
C ILE A 99 4.63 -10.91 1.79
N THR A 100 4.43 -10.00 0.86
CA THR A 100 3.47 -8.89 0.99
C THR A 100 2.57 -8.87 -0.24
N ILE A 101 1.28 -8.70 -0.03
CA ILE A 101 0.31 -8.42 -1.09
C ILE A 101 -0.28 -7.03 -0.86
N MET A 102 -0.35 -6.26 -1.93
CA MET A 102 -0.98 -4.95 -1.92
C MET A 102 -1.61 -4.66 -3.27
N MET A 103 -2.67 -3.83 -3.29
CA MET A 103 -3.36 -3.48 -4.52
C MET A 103 -2.86 -2.17 -5.16
N PRO A 104 -2.37 -1.18 -4.41
CA PRO A 104 -1.63 -0.06 -4.99
C PRO A 104 -0.33 -0.51 -5.66
N HIS A 105 0.15 0.31 -6.61
CA HIS A 105 1.28 0.02 -7.50
C HIS A 105 2.51 0.87 -7.18
N PRO A 106 3.39 0.46 -6.25
CA PRO A 106 4.64 1.20 -5.96
C PRO A 106 5.59 1.24 -7.16
N GLU A 107 5.56 0.23 -8.05
CA GLU A 107 6.37 0.20 -9.28
C GLU A 107 6.00 1.29 -10.29
N ARG A 108 4.83 1.90 -10.13
CA ARG A 108 4.39 3.04 -10.96
C ARG A 108 4.68 4.40 -10.32
N THR A 109 5.30 4.41 -9.16
CA THR A 109 5.52 5.63 -8.36
C THR A 109 6.87 5.66 -7.64
N PHE A 110 7.83 4.80 -7.99
CA PHE A 110 9.15 4.77 -7.33
C PHE A 110 10.14 5.81 -7.85
N MET A 111 9.92 6.35 -9.06
CA MET A 111 10.69 7.46 -9.61
C MET A 111 9.90 8.76 -9.41
N THR A 112 10.56 9.83 -8.97
CA THR A 112 9.94 11.14 -8.78
C THR A 112 9.25 11.67 -10.04
N LYS A 113 9.85 11.46 -11.21
CA LYS A 113 9.29 11.87 -12.51
C LYS A 113 8.00 11.14 -12.93
N GLN A 114 7.60 10.09 -12.22
CA GLN A 114 6.33 9.40 -12.47
C GLN A 114 5.12 10.14 -11.88
N PHE A 115 5.37 11.14 -11.05
CA PHE A 115 4.34 12.01 -10.51
C PHE A 115 4.17 13.25 -11.38
N SER A 116 2.94 13.73 -11.53
CA SER A 116 2.66 15.02 -12.17
C SER A 116 3.11 16.21 -11.32
N TRP A 117 3.25 16.02 -10.03
CA TRP A 117 3.82 16.95 -9.06
C TRP A 117 4.50 16.15 -7.93
N ALA A 118 5.63 16.63 -7.46
CA ALA A 118 6.34 16.06 -6.32
C ALA A 118 6.94 17.19 -5.47
N PRO A 119 7.17 16.97 -4.17
CA PRO A 119 7.94 17.90 -3.33
C PRO A 119 9.33 18.15 -3.89
N ASN A 120 9.84 19.39 -3.69
CA ASN A 120 11.16 19.79 -4.21
C ASN A 120 12.35 19.09 -3.54
N ASP A 121 12.12 18.47 -2.39
CA ASP A 121 13.11 17.70 -1.63
C ASP A 121 13.20 16.23 -2.06
N TRP A 122 12.37 15.81 -3.01
CA TRP A 122 12.53 14.49 -3.61
C TRP A 122 13.56 14.55 -4.74
N ASP A 123 14.56 13.66 -4.65
CA ASP A 123 15.59 13.47 -5.68
C ASP A 123 15.04 12.71 -6.88
N GLU A 124 15.89 11.95 -7.56
CA GLU A 124 15.50 11.07 -8.68
C GLU A 124 14.45 10.03 -8.27
N HIS A 125 14.55 9.51 -7.04
CA HIS A 125 13.69 8.47 -6.51
C HIS A 125 12.68 9.04 -5.52
N SER A 126 11.42 8.60 -5.64
CA SER A 126 10.41 8.86 -4.63
C SER A 126 10.63 8.00 -3.37
N PRO A 127 9.94 8.27 -2.26
CA PRO A 127 10.02 7.43 -1.06
C PRO A 127 9.70 5.94 -1.31
N TRP A 128 8.96 5.59 -2.38
CA TRP A 128 8.67 4.20 -2.74
C TRP A 128 9.89 3.39 -3.15
N PHE A 129 10.96 4.04 -3.59
CA PHE A 129 12.21 3.34 -3.89
C PHE A 129 12.77 2.58 -2.68
N LYS A 130 12.56 3.11 -1.49
CA LYS A 130 12.96 2.48 -0.22
C LYS A 130 12.42 1.05 -0.07
N MET A 131 11.20 0.80 -0.54
CA MET A 131 10.59 -0.54 -0.53
C MET A 131 11.43 -1.55 -1.33
N PHE A 132 11.88 -1.17 -2.52
CA PHE A 132 12.71 -2.02 -3.37
C PHE A 132 14.13 -2.18 -2.83
N ASP A 133 14.71 -1.10 -2.29
CA ASP A 133 16.02 -1.12 -1.63
C ASP A 133 16.01 -2.04 -0.40
N ASN A 134 14.94 -2.04 0.39
CA ASN A 134 14.78 -2.95 1.52
C ASN A 134 14.78 -4.42 1.07
N ALA A 135 14.04 -4.74 0.01
CA ALA A 135 14.02 -6.09 -0.55
C ALA A 135 15.40 -6.52 -1.08
N TYR A 136 16.09 -5.62 -1.78
CA TYR A 136 17.44 -5.87 -2.26
C TYR A 136 18.42 -6.13 -1.11
N LYS A 137 18.41 -5.29 -0.08
CA LYS A 137 19.27 -5.45 1.10
C LYS A 137 19.00 -6.76 1.83
N PHE A 138 17.73 -7.14 1.95
CA PHE A 138 17.36 -8.41 2.56
C PHE A 138 17.89 -9.61 1.76
N SER A 139 17.88 -9.55 0.43
CA SER A 139 18.36 -10.64 -0.43
C SER A 139 19.88 -10.84 -0.41
N LYS A 140 20.63 -9.87 0.14
CA LYS A 140 22.11 -9.91 0.25
C LYS A 140 22.61 -10.46 1.59
N ASN A 141 21.74 -10.58 2.58
CA ASN A 141 22.03 -11.13 3.90
C ASN A 141 21.62 -12.61 3.97
#